data_3b8f9e42ff0dc6f556d71a3b1b485979
#
_entry.id   3b8f9e42ff0dc6f556d71a3b1b485979
#
_cell.length_a   1.000
_cell.length_b   1.000
_cell.length_c   1.000
_cell.angle_alpha   90.00
_cell.angle_beta   90.00
_cell.angle_gamma   90.00
#
_symmetry.space_group_name_H-M   'P 1'
#
loop_
_entity.id
_entity.type
_entity.pdbx_description
1 polymer ?
#
loop_
_entity_poly.entity_id
_entity_poly.type
_entity_poly.pdbx_seq_one_letter_code
_entity_poly.pdbx_strand_id
1 'polypeptide(L)'
;MKKFFRIIIPIILVLAIIACIGWYLLIYDRDFTRDILLHGARYFDEKGNHELSGWFYDRAYEQAANNDAVAIELAEQHKADGNFTKAEYTLTRAISDGASTELYVALCKTYAEQDKLLDVVKLLDAVLAEDSSVDPTVKQELQALRPAAPVSNPAAGFYSQYIDAEISAETGTLLVNAEGEYPSIHDTPCTEPVDLGDGESTIYALSVAENGLVSPLSIFGYTIGGVIKEVEFADVAMERAIREHLAVDADKVLYTNDLWDLTYFTVPSDAKDLSDLSHMIFMEDLAIDSIPAGQLSYLASLVNITSLQIRNTAVSTEDLKMIGALPMLKQLTLSGCGLTTAAGLETATGITHLDLSQNTIRDLSPLQAMEGLQEVTLHHNAVNDLTALSNLKNITKLDVSFNLLTSLTPIFNCTSLTSLSANNNTVTALAGIEKLTALESFAIAANTLADVTPIAACTSIKEVDISSNAIEDISCLSDLTNLEILNFSRNSVVELPAFSKDCALITIDGSHNKLESLKALKGLENLNNVYMDYNEEISSIAPLTSCNCIIQVKVYGTKVKDVSALLEMDVIVEFDPTLAM
;
A
#
# COMPACT_ATOMS: atom_id res chain seq x y z
N MET A 1 29.19 64.92 54.23
CA MET A 1 27.89 64.48 53.58
C MET A 1 27.72 64.92 52.16
N LYS A 2 27.86 66.19 51.73
CA LYS A 2 27.63 66.63 50.35
C LYS A 2 28.53 65.98 49.27
N LYS A 3 29.75 65.58 49.54
CA LYS A 3 30.61 64.88 48.57
C LYS A 3 30.24 63.39 48.41
N PHE A 4 29.73 62.76 49.47
CA PHE A 4 29.29 61.37 49.47
C PHE A 4 28.05 61.17 48.58
N PHE A 5 27.06 62.10 48.68
CA PHE A 5 25.88 62.07 47.83
C PHE A 5 26.15 62.36 46.34
N ARG A 6 27.20 63.17 46.04
CA ARG A 6 27.57 63.45 44.63
C ARG A 6 28.19 62.27 43.88
N ILE A 7 28.74 61.28 44.58
CA ILE A 7 29.35 60.11 43.97
C ILE A 7 28.38 58.92 43.98
N ILE A 8 27.62 58.73 45.05
CA ILE A 8 26.73 57.59 45.22
C ILE A 8 25.46 57.70 44.39
N ILE A 9 24.87 58.91 44.27
CA ILE A 9 23.65 59.10 43.45
C ILE A 9 23.89 58.75 41.97
N PRO A 10 24.96 59.19 41.30
CA PRO A 10 25.27 58.77 39.95
C PRO A 10 25.50 57.28 39.79
N ILE A 11 26.15 56.63 40.76
CA ILE A 11 26.41 55.19 40.75
C ILE A 11 25.08 54.42 40.87
N ILE A 12 24.20 54.83 41.77
CA ILE A 12 22.87 54.23 41.94
C ILE A 12 22.03 54.42 40.67
N LEU A 13 22.13 55.61 40.05
CA LEU A 13 21.40 55.92 38.83
C LEU A 13 21.91 55.09 37.65
N VAL A 14 23.21 54.90 37.52
CA VAL A 14 23.83 54.03 36.52
C VAL A 14 23.43 52.59 36.75
N LEU A 15 23.45 52.08 37.98
CA LEU A 15 22.99 50.73 38.32
C LEU A 15 21.50 50.56 38.07
N ALA A 16 20.68 51.58 38.34
CA ALA A 16 19.24 51.54 38.01
C ALA A 16 19.00 51.52 36.51
N ILE A 17 19.77 52.33 35.74
CA ILE A 17 19.69 52.32 34.28
C ILE A 17 20.12 50.97 33.72
N ILE A 18 21.21 50.36 34.22
CA ILE A 18 21.66 49.02 33.82
C ILE A 18 20.59 47.99 34.17
N ALA A 19 19.97 48.07 35.36
CA ALA A 19 18.88 47.20 35.75
C ALA A 19 17.63 47.38 34.88
N CYS A 20 17.29 48.64 34.50
CA CYS A 20 16.18 48.91 33.58
C CYS A 20 16.46 48.41 32.17
N ILE A 21 17.68 48.61 31.67
CA ILE A 21 18.10 48.04 30.36
C ILE A 21 18.09 46.52 30.39
N GLY A 22 18.62 45.92 31.45
CA GLY A 22 18.57 44.47 31.64
C GLY A 22 17.13 43.93 31.72
N TRP A 23 16.25 44.62 32.44
CA TRP A 23 14.81 44.29 32.49
C TRP A 23 14.11 44.46 31.16
N TYR A 24 14.42 45.56 30.40
CA TYR A 24 13.88 45.79 29.07
C TYR A 24 14.31 44.68 28.11
N LEU A 25 15.58 44.29 28.07
CA LEU A 25 16.11 43.20 27.28
C LEU A 25 15.46 41.85 27.65
N LEU A 26 15.28 41.57 28.95
CA LEU A 26 14.59 40.35 29.41
C LEU A 26 13.12 40.27 29.00
N ILE A 27 12.43 41.39 28.78
CA ILE A 27 11.01 41.41 28.42
C ILE A 27 10.79 41.46 26.89
N TYR A 28 11.66 42.16 26.17
CA TYR A 28 11.43 42.47 24.76
C TYR A 28 12.38 41.78 23.79
N ASP A 29 13.57 41.31 24.26
CA ASP A 29 14.52 40.57 23.44
C ASP A 29 14.47 39.09 23.83
N ARG A 30 13.77 38.32 23.03
CA ARG A 30 13.61 36.85 23.27
C ARG A 30 14.92 36.11 23.20
N ASP A 31 15.81 36.47 22.29
CA ASP A 31 17.11 35.82 22.12
C ASP A 31 18.02 36.09 23.33
N PHE A 32 18.08 37.32 23.81
CA PHE A 32 18.83 37.72 25.01
C PHE A 32 18.28 36.99 26.24
N THR A 33 16.94 36.90 26.37
CA THR A 33 16.31 36.20 27.50
C THR A 33 16.62 34.69 27.46
N ARG A 34 16.54 34.09 26.30
CA ARG A 34 16.90 32.68 26.07
C ARG A 34 18.34 32.43 26.49
N ASP A 35 19.29 33.25 26.03
CA ASP A 35 20.71 33.03 26.29
C ASP A 35 21.08 33.17 27.79
N ILE A 36 20.40 34.06 28.51
CA ILE A 36 20.51 34.15 29.97
C ILE A 36 19.98 32.89 30.66
N LEU A 37 18.82 32.41 30.21
CA LEU A 37 18.20 31.19 30.75
C LEU A 37 19.10 29.96 30.49
N LEU A 38 19.67 29.83 29.30
CA LEU A 38 20.62 28.75 28.97
C LEU A 38 21.89 28.84 29.80
N HIS A 39 22.41 30.04 30.02
CA HIS A 39 23.58 30.21 30.90
C HIS A 39 23.26 29.78 32.33
N GLY A 40 22.08 30.12 32.84
CA GLY A 40 21.58 29.66 34.14
C GLY A 40 21.41 28.15 34.18
N ALA A 41 20.83 27.54 33.16
CA ALA A 41 20.65 26.10 33.04
C ALA A 41 22.00 25.36 33.16
N ARG A 42 22.96 25.71 32.31
CA ARG A 42 24.31 25.12 32.29
C ARG A 42 25.05 25.30 33.62
N TYR A 43 24.93 26.50 34.25
CA TYR A 43 25.55 26.75 35.56
C TYR A 43 25.01 25.82 36.65
N PHE A 44 23.68 25.60 36.71
CA PHE A 44 23.09 24.72 37.71
C PHE A 44 23.35 23.26 37.41
N ASP A 45 23.46 22.89 36.13
CA ASP A 45 23.86 21.55 35.74
C ASP A 45 25.28 21.21 36.18
N GLU A 46 26.26 22.09 35.94
CA GLU A 46 27.64 21.96 36.43
C GLU A 46 27.73 21.86 37.95
N LYS A 47 26.73 22.38 38.68
CA LYS A 47 26.65 22.29 40.15
C LYS A 47 25.88 21.05 40.62
N GLY A 48 25.40 20.20 39.72
CA GLY A 48 24.62 18.99 40.02
C GLY A 48 23.23 19.28 40.56
N ASN A 49 22.67 20.47 40.29
CA ASN A 49 21.29 20.82 40.62
C ASN A 49 20.42 20.70 39.40
N HIS A 50 20.10 19.46 39.06
CA HIS A 50 19.35 19.11 37.85
C HIS A 50 17.90 19.64 37.84
N GLU A 51 17.25 19.79 39.01
CA GLU A 51 15.90 20.35 39.12
C GLU A 51 15.85 21.83 38.66
N LEU A 52 16.79 22.64 39.15
CA LEU A 52 16.88 24.04 38.71
C LEU A 52 17.40 24.14 37.28
N SER A 53 18.33 23.33 36.87
CA SER A 53 18.81 23.26 35.51
C SER A 53 17.63 22.98 34.53
N GLY A 54 16.84 21.95 34.81
CA GLY A 54 15.66 21.59 34.02
C GLY A 54 14.65 22.73 33.95
N TRP A 55 14.37 23.42 35.06
CA TRP A 55 13.46 24.57 35.07
C TRP A 55 13.95 25.73 34.15
N PHE A 56 15.27 25.99 34.17
CA PHE A 56 15.84 26.99 33.28
C PHE A 56 15.81 26.58 31.80
N TYR A 57 16.05 25.30 31.48
CA TYR A 57 15.95 24.80 30.12
C TYR A 57 14.52 24.85 29.60
N ASP A 58 13.50 24.45 30.38
CA ASP A 58 12.08 24.55 30.00
C ASP A 58 11.73 26.00 29.64
N ARG A 59 12.18 26.97 30.45
CA ARG A 59 11.92 28.39 30.19
C ARG A 59 12.67 28.92 28.98
N ALA A 60 13.89 28.47 28.75
CA ALA A 60 14.66 28.83 27.56
C ALA A 60 13.97 28.32 26.29
N TYR A 61 13.45 27.09 26.32
CA TYR A 61 12.72 26.51 25.21
C TYR A 61 11.42 27.28 24.91
N GLU A 62 10.66 27.68 25.93
CA GLU A 62 9.46 28.52 25.74
C GLU A 62 9.76 29.88 25.05
N GLN A 63 10.97 30.40 25.21
CA GLN A 63 11.40 31.67 24.57
C GLN A 63 12.00 31.46 23.17
N ALA A 64 12.45 30.26 22.86
CA ALA A 64 13.18 29.90 21.65
C ALA A 64 12.27 29.24 20.62
N ALA A 65 11.18 29.90 20.19
CA ALA A 65 10.33 29.35 19.14
C ALA A 65 11.20 28.90 17.95
N ASN A 66 11.22 27.59 17.67
CA ASN A 66 11.96 26.93 16.58
C ASN A 66 13.50 26.96 16.74
N ASN A 67 14.05 26.83 17.94
CA ASN A 67 15.49 26.68 18.15
C ASN A 67 15.85 25.23 18.50
N ASP A 68 16.28 24.47 17.51
CA ASP A 68 16.64 23.06 17.60
C ASP A 68 17.68 22.77 18.65
N ALA A 69 18.71 23.63 18.75
CA ALA A 69 19.79 23.47 19.74
C ALA A 69 19.26 23.52 21.18
N VAL A 70 18.29 24.40 21.46
CA VAL A 70 17.68 24.50 22.82
C VAL A 70 16.83 23.26 23.11
N ALA A 71 16.06 22.79 22.12
CA ALA A 71 15.26 21.58 22.26
C ALA A 71 16.15 20.35 22.54
N ILE A 72 17.28 20.24 21.84
CA ILE A 72 18.24 19.15 22.02
C ILE A 72 18.89 19.24 23.42
N GLU A 73 19.37 20.42 23.85
CA GLU A 73 19.95 20.60 25.18
C GLU A 73 18.94 20.27 26.29
N LEU A 74 17.67 20.67 26.14
CA LEU A 74 16.62 20.34 27.11
C LEU A 74 16.33 18.83 27.14
N ALA A 75 16.31 18.17 25.98
CA ALA A 75 16.14 16.73 25.92
C ALA A 75 17.31 15.98 26.58
N GLU A 76 18.55 16.41 26.35
CA GLU A 76 19.75 15.86 27.04
C GLU A 76 19.64 16.02 28.56
N GLN A 77 19.17 17.18 29.05
CA GLN A 77 18.94 17.37 30.48
C GLN A 77 17.88 16.41 31.02
N HIS A 78 16.76 16.22 30.31
CA HIS A 78 15.74 15.27 30.73
C HIS A 78 16.26 13.83 30.75
N LYS A 79 17.15 13.47 29.83
CA LYS A 79 17.83 12.15 29.85
C LYS A 79 18.75 12.00 31.04
N ALA A 80 19.56 13.04 31.37
CA ALA A 80 20.43 13.04 32.53
C ALA A 80 19.63 12.88 33.83
N ASP A 81 18.41 13.40 33.89
CA ASP A 81 17.47 13.22 35.02
C ASP A 81 16.76 11.84 35.00
N GLY A 82 17.08 10.98 34.04
CA GLY A 82 16.43 9.67 33.84
C GLY A 82 15.01 9.75 33.26
N ASN A 83 14.59 10.91 32.75
CA ASN A 83 13.25 11.12 32.25
C ASN A 83 13.19 11.10 30.71
N PHE A 84 13.40 9.93 30.12
CA PHE A 84 13.39 9.73 28.68
C PHE A 84 12.06 10.10 28.02
N THR A 85 10.93 9.87 28.68
CA THR A 85 9.61 10.23 28.15
C THR A 85 9.47 11.74 27.91
N LYS A 86 10.03 12.57 28.80
CA LYS A 86 10.03 14.02 28.58
C LYS A 86 11.00 14.42 27.46
N ALA A 87 12.15 13.77 27.35
CA ALA A 87 13.10 14.01 26.28
C ALA A 87 12.46 13.70 24.91
N GLU A 88 11.82 12.54 24.78
CA GLU A 88 11.04 12.15 23.57
C GLU A 88 9.96 13.19 23.24
N TYR A 89 9.16 13.59 24.22
CA TYR A 89 8.11 14.59 24.03
C TYR A 89 8.68 15.94 23.56
N THR A 90 9.77 16.40 24.16
CA THR A 90 10.42 17.68 23.80
C THR A 90 10.90 17.65 22.35
N LEU A 91 11.58 16.58 21.93
CA LEU A 91 12.09 16.45 20.56
C LEU A 91 10.95 16.27 19.54
N THR A 92 9.94 15.45 19.83
CA THR A 92 8.79 15.26 18.95
C THR A 92 8.01 16.55 18.75
N ARG A 93 7.83 17.35 19.80
CA ARG A 93 7.21 18.66 19.72
C ARG A 93 8.04 19.60 18.87
N ALA A 94 9.35 19.67 19.06
CA ALA A 94 10.24 20.51 18.26
C ALA A 94 10.21 20.12 16.76
N ILE A 95 10.17 18.82 16.45
CA ILE A 95 10.00 18.32 15.08
C ILE A 95 8.65 18.77 14.49
N SER A 96 7.58 18.78 15.27
CA SER A 96 6.27 19.24 14.79
C SER A 96 6.21 20.76 14.54
N ASP A 97 7.04 21.54 15.25
CA ASP A 97 7.16 23.00 15.07
C ASP A 97 8.11 23.38 13.92
N GLY A 98 9.02 22.48 13.52
CA GLY A 98 9.96 22.65 12.40
C GLY A 98 10.96 21.52 12.35
N ALA A 99 10.78 20.56 11.43
CA ALA A 99 11.63 19.38 11.32
C ALA A 99 13.03 19.73 10.79
N SER A 100 14.09 19.30 11.50
CA SER A 100 15.48 19.36 11.06
C SER A 100 16.19 18.01 11.22
N THR A 101 17.29 17.83 10.52
CA THR A 101 18.14 16.63 10.62
C THR A 101 18.64 16.41 12.04
N GLU A 102 19.07 17.45 12.72
CA GLU A 102 19.60 17.41 14.09
C GLU A 102 18.55 16.94 15.10
N LEU A 103 17.30 17.37 14.96
CA LEU A 103 16.20 16.95 15.83
C LEU A 103 15.87 15.47 15.64
N TYR A 104 15.81 14.99 14.40
CA TYR A 104 15.60 13.57 14.13
C TYR A 104 16.75 12.71 14.66
N VAL A 105 18.00 13.14 14.48
CA VAL A 105 19.18 12.45 15.02
C VAL A 105 19.10 12.39 16.55
N ALA A 106 18.75 13.49 17.22
CA ALA A 106 18.61 13.53 18.67
C ALA A 106 17.49 12.60 19.16
N LEU A 107 16.37 12.54 18.46
CA LEU A 107 15.26 11.64 18.79
C LEU A 107 15.65 10.16 18.60
N CYS A 108 16.30 9.83 17.47
CA CYS A 108 16.82 8.49 17.20
C CYS A 108 17.80 8.05 18.30
N LYS A 109 18.73 8.93 18.68
CA LYS A 109 19.66 8.68 19.76
C LYS A 109 18.96 8.44 21.11
N THR A 110 17.92 9.22 21.39
CA THR A 110 17.12 9.07 22.62
C THR A 110 16.38 7.73 22.64
N TYR A 111 15.88 7.23 21.50
CA TYR A 111 15.30 5.89 21.39
C TYR A 111 16.36 4.81 21.52
N ALA A 112 17.50 4.95 20.83
CA ALA A 112 18.57 3.96 20.88
C ALA A 112 19.12 3.76 22.30
N GLU A 113 19.30 4.84 23.08
CA GLU A 113 19.73 4.78 24.49
C GLU A 113 18.72 4.07 25.42
N GLN A 114 17.47 3.90 24.99
CA GLN A 114 16.43 3.13 25.69
C GLN A 114 16.25 1.73 25.15
N ASP A 115 17.12 1.28 24.26
CA ASP A 115 16.99 0.00 23.57
C ASP A 115 15.74 -0.12 22.68
N LYS A 116 15.23 1.02 22.19
CA LYS A 116 14.07 1.08 21.28
C LYS A 116 14.54 1.12 19.81
N LEU A 117 15.43 0.21 19.40
CA LEU A 117 16.03 0.23 18.06
C LEU A 117 15.03 0.10 16.94
N LEU A 118 13.99 -0.73 17.13
CA LEU A 118 12.91 -0.86 16.12
C LEU A 118 12.08 0.41 15.96
N ASP A 119 11.93 1.20 17.01
CA ASP A 119 11.21 2.48 16.90
C ASP A 119 12.06 3.50 16.13
N VAL A 120 13.40 3.42 16.21
CA VAL A 120 14.30 4.18 15.33
C VAL A 120 14.13 3.74 13.86
N VAL A 121 14.09 2.44 13.59
CA VAL A 121 13.85 1.91 12.23
C VAL A 121 12.54 2.45 11.68
N LYS A 122 11.43 2.26 12.41
CA LYS A 122 10.09 2.73 11.99
C LYS A 122 10.04 4.24 11.77
N LEU A 123 10.66 5.01 12.66
CA LEU A 123 10.73 6.47 12.53
C LEU A 123 11.45 6.86 11.25
N LEU A 124 12.63 6.30 10.99
CA LEU A 124 13.43 6.61 9.80
C LEU A 124 12.74 6.14 8.52
N ASP A 125 12.13 4.97 8.52
CA ASP A 125 11.41 4.46 7.36
C ASP A 125 10.20 5.36 7.03
N ALA A 126 9.45 5.81 8.04
CA ALA A 126 8.34 6.74 7.85
C ALA A 126 8.79 8.13 7.36
N VAL A 127 9.92 8.64 7.90
CA VAL A 127 10.46 9.95 7.50
C VAL A 127 11.02 9.93 6.08
N LEU A 128 11.69 8.85 5.70
CA LEU A 128 12.35 8.69 4.41
C LEU A 128 11.41 8.19 3.29
N ALA A 129 10.18 7.80 3.61
CA ALA A 129 9.18 7.41 2.63
C ALA A 129 8.96 8.50 1.57
N GLU A 130 8.66 8.10 0.33
CA GLU A 130 8.48 9.05 -0.79
C GLU A 130 7.33 10.02 -0.54
N ASP A 131 6.23 9.55 0.05
CA ASP A 131 5.01 10.29 0.36
C ASP A 131 5.06 11.07 1.69
N SER A 132 6.15 10.98 2.44
CA SER A 132 6.34 11.71 3.68
C SER A 132 6.41 13.22 3.42
N SER A 133 5.74 14.02 4.25
CA SER A 133 5.72 15.49 4.17
C SER A 133 7.00 16.19 4.66
N VAL A 134 8.03 15.44 5.02
CA VAL A 134 9.31 15.97 5.50
C VAL A 134 10.08 16.62 4.36
N ASP A 135 10.76 17.73 4.66
CA ASP A 135 11.57 18.48 3.68
C ASP A 135 12.57 17.57 2.94
N PRO A 136 12.64 17.63 1.60
CA PRO A 136 13.55 16.80 0.82
C PRO A 136 15.03 16.91 1.21
N THR A 137 15.47 18.09 1.69
CA THR A 137 16.84 18.30 2.15
C THR A 137 17.12 17.50 3.42
N VAL A 138 16.18 17.53 4.38
CA VAL A 138 16.26 16.73 5.61
C VAL A 138 16.26 15.23 5.31
N LYS A 139 15.42 14.79 4.39
CA LYS A 139 15.43 13.38 3.92
C LYS A 139 16.79 12.98 3.35
N GLN A 140 17.35 13.81 2.46
CA GLN A 140 18.64 13.53 1.83
C GLN A 140 19.77 13.46 2.86
N GLU A 141 19.80 14.36 3.83
CA GLU A 141 20.80 14.37 4.90
C GLU A 141 20.66 13.16 5.82
N LEU A 142 19.43 12.83 6.25
CA LEU A 142 19.17 11.63 7.06
C LEU A 142 19.55 10.35 6.32
N GLN A 143 19.22 10.25 5.03
CA GLN A 143 19.59 9.10 4.20
C GLN A 143 21.13 8.96 4.09
N ALA A 144 21.85 10.05 4.00
CA ALA A 144 23.32 10.05 3.93
C ALA A 144 23.98 9.67 5.28
N LEU A 145 23.32 9.94 6.40
CA LEU A 145 23.79 9.63 7.75
C LEU A 145 23.37 8.24 8.24
N ARG A 146 22.32 7.66 7.64
CA ARG A 146 21.80 6.35 8.01
C ARG A 146 22.75 5.25 7.56
N PRO A 147 23.14 4.31 8.43
CA PRO A 147 23.91 3.15 8.01
C PRO A 147 23.18 2.33 6.93
N ALA A 148 23.93 1.72 6.02
CA ALA A 148 23.38 0.75 5.08
C ALA A 148 22.87 -0.50 5.81
N ALA A 149 21.90 -1.19 5.21
CA ALA A 149 21.39 -2.45 5.75
C ALA A 149 22.52 -3.50 5.83
N PRO A 150 22.64 -4.28 6.90
CA PRO A 150 23.56 -5.41 6.98
C PRO A 150 23.34 -6.41 5.85
N VAL A 151 24.40 -7.06 5.40
CA VAL A 151 24.39 -8.11 4.40
C VAL A 151 24.94 -9.41 4.96
N SER A 152 24.53 -10.54 4.36
CA SER A 152 24.98 -11.87 4.78
C SER A 152 25.78 -12.58 3.69
N ASN A 153 26.76 -13.35 4.09
CA ASN A 153 27.55 -14.24 3.24
C ASN A 153 27.76 -15.59 3.95
N PRO A 154 27.32 -16.72 3.38
CA PRO A 154 26.52 -16.78 2.16
C PRO A 154 25.14 -16.12 2.32
N ALA A 155 24.47 -15.84 1.21
CA ALA A 155 23.13 -15.24 1.22
C ALA A 155 22.15 -16.13 1.99
N ALA A 156 21.10 -15.51 2.58
CA ALA A 156 20.00 -16.26 3.20
C ALA A 156 19.42 -17.30 2.22
N GLY A 157 19.09 -18.47 2.72
CA GLY A 157 18.60 -19.55 1.88
C GLY A 157 18.82 -20.92 2.52
N PHE A 158 18.66 -21.94 1.68
CA PHE A 158 18.87 -23.34 2.09
C PHE A 158 20.29 -23.82 1.78
N TYR A 159 20.82 -24.62 2.69
CA TYR A 159 22.12 -25.24 2.55
C TYR A 159 22.06 -26.70 2.99
N SER A 160 22.58 -27.59 2.17
CA SER A 160 22.65 -29.03 2.46
C SER A 160 23.79 -29.41 3.40
N GLN A 161 24.67 -28.47 3.71
CA GLN A 161 25.83 -28.64 4.59
C GLN A 161 25.77 -27.57 5.69
N TYR A 162 26.43 -27.84 6.82
CA TYR A 162 26.67 -26.86 7.84
C TYR A 162 27.45 -25.67 7.27
N ILE A 163 26.93 -24.49 7.51
CA ILE A 163 27.56 -23.23 7.15
C ILE A 163 27.47 -22.27 8.34
N ASP A 164 28.43 -21.41 8.43
CA ASP A 164 28.38 -20.22 9.28
C ASP A 164 27.96 -19.03 8.44
N ALA A 165 27.11 -18.16 8.96
CA ALA A 165 26.71 -16.95 8.30
C ALA A 165 27.58 -15.78 8.75
N GLU A 166 28.39 -15.23 7.86
CA GLU A 166 29.11 -13.99 8.07
C GLU A 166 28.18 -12.82 7.80
N ILE A 167 27.74 -12.13 8.85
CA ILE A 167 26.94 -10.93 8.74
C ILE A 167 27.88 -9.73 8.81
N SER A 168 27.72 -8.79 7.88
CA SER A 168 28.58 -7.62 7.80
C SER A 168 27.79 -6.33 7.59
N ALA A 169 28.35 -5.21 8.06
CA ALA A 169 27.83 -3.87 7.85
C ALA A 169 28.96 -2.95 7.38
N GLU A 170 28.68 -2.03 6.46
CA GLU A 170 29.68 -1.09 5.95
C GLU A 170 30.08 -0.06 7.01
N THR A 171 29.14 0.36 7.84
CA THR A 171 29.34 1.40 8.86
C THR A 171 28.52 1.09 10.13
N GLY A 172 28.95 1.64 11.26
CA GLY A 172 28.26 1.48 12.55
C GLY A 172 28.62 0.19 13.29
N THR A 173 28.02 0.02 14.45
CA THR A 173 28.15 -1.19 15.27
C THR A 173 27.12 -2.22 14.82
N LEU A 174 27.57 -3.38 14.35
CA LEU A 174 26.70 -4.46 13.92
C LEU A 174 26.19 -5.23 15.15
N LEU A 175 24.87 -5.27 15.29
CA LEU A 175 24.15 -6.05 16.29
C LEU A 175 23.37 -7.17 15.57
N VAL A 176 23.53 -8.38 16.05
CA VAL A 176 22.93 -9.59 15.45
C VAL A 176 22.28 -10.42 16.54
N ASN A 177 21.09 -10.90 16.27
CA ASN A 177 20.39 -11.88 17.10
C ASN A 177 19.94 -13.06 16.24
N ALA A 178 20.32 -14.27 16.63
CA ALA A 178 19.98 -15.54 15.95
C ALA A 178 18.99 -16.39 16.76
N GLU A 179 18.49 -15.90 17.90
CA GLU A 179 17.57 -16.62 18.78
C GLU A 179 16.09 -16.31 18.51
N GLY A 180 15.81 -15.56 17.43
CA GLY A 180 14.44 -15.20 17.03
C GLY A 180 13.92 -13.92 17.67
N GLU A 181 14.77 -13.16 18.36
CA GLU A 181 14.45 -11.86 18.93
C GLU A 181 15.10 -10.73 18.12
N TYR A 182 14.62 -9.52 18.29
CA TYR A 182 15.23 -8.35 17.63
C TYR A 182 16.52 -7.94 18.34
N PRO A 183 17.56 -7.45 17.61
CA PRO A 183 18.79 -6.99 18.21
C PRO A 183 18.58 -5.85 19.22
N SER A 184 19.31 -5.92 20.31
CA SER A 184 19.36 -4.95 21.43
C SER A 184 20.72 -4.26 21.47
N ILE A 185 20.77 -3.00 21.96
CA ILE A 185 22.05 -2.31 22.23
C ILE A 185 22.88 -3.03 23.30
N HIS A 186 22.28 -3.93 24.05
CA HIS A 186 22.94 -4.74 25.08
C HIS A 186 23.56 -6.02 24.51
N ASP A 187 23.25 -6.34 23.24
CA ASP A 187 23.85 -7.49 22.57
C ASP A 187 25.35 -7.24 22.32
N THR A 188 26.10 -8.31 22.35
CA THR A 188 27.52 -8.24 21.99
C THR A 188 27.64 -7.91 20.49
N PRO A 189 28.45 -6.89 20.12
CA PRO A 189 28.66 -6.62 18.69
C PRO A 189 29.14 -7.85 17.95
N CYS A 190 28.51 -8.16 16.82
CA CYS A 190 28.84 -9.32 16.00
C CYS A 190 30.19 -9.09 15.32
N THR A 191 31.18 -9.93 15.63
CA THR A 191 32.54 -9.88 15.05
C THR A 191 32.99 -11.22 14.49
N GLU A 192 32.22 -12.27 14.73
CA GLU A 192 32.49 -13.64 14.27
C GLU A 192 31.28 -14.16 13.48
N PRO A 193 31.48 -15.11 12.55
CA PRO A 193 30.38 -15.75 11.88
C PRO A 193 29.39 -16.40 12.85
N VAL A 194 28.11 -16.38 12.47
CA VAL A 194 27.02 -16.99 13.26
C VAL A 194 26.89 -18.46 12.89
N ASP A 195 27.09 -19.35 13.86
CA ASP A 195 26.80 -20.77 13.72
C ASP A 195 25.27 -21.00 13.63
N LEU A 196 24.80 -21.58 12.54
CA LEU A 196 23.37 -21.72 12.26
C LEU A 196 22.76 -23.02 12.81
N GLY A 197 23.58 -24.00 13.20
CA GLY A 197 23.09 -25.28 13.64
C GLY A 197 22.23 -26.01 12.59
N ASP A 198 21.57 -27.10 13.00
CA ASP A 198 20.62 -27.84 12.16
C ASP A 198 19.22 -27.19 12.17
N GLY A 199 18.55 -27.20 11.02
CA GLY A 199 17.16 -26.74 10.90
C GLY A 199 17.03 -25.30 10.46
N GLU A 200 15.92 -24.68 10.85
CA GLU A 200 15.61 -23.28 10.48
C GLU A 200 16.21 -22.31 11.48
N SER A 201 16.91 -21.32 10.96
CA SER A 201 17.47 -20.22 11.75
C SER A 201 17.07 -18.89 11.11
N THR A 202 16.58 -17.96 11.90
CA THR A 202 16.32 -16.60 11.47
C THR A 202 17.24 -15.65 12.20
N ILE A 203 18.07 -14.94 11.44
CA ILE A 203 18.98 -13.94 11.97
C ILE A 203 18.40 -12.57 11.74
N TYR A 204 18.26 -11.78 12.80
CA TYR A 204 17.93 -10.37 12.73
C TYR A 204 19.20 -9.55 12.90
N ALA A 205 19.43 -8.58 12.01
CA ALA A 205 20.65 -7.76 12.05
C ALA A 205 20.34 -6.29 11.85
N LEU A 206 20.99 -5.45 12.63
CA LEU A 206 20.95 -3.99 12.55
C LEU A 206 22.37 -3.44 12.67
N SER A 207 22.62 -2.30 12.02
CA SER A 207 23.83 -1.50 12.25
C SER A 207 23.45 -0.20 12.96
N VAL A 208 24.11 0.14 14.05
CA VAL A 208 23.85 1.33 14.86
C VAL A 208 25.04 2.28 14.72
N ALA A 209 24.80 3.49 14.23
CA ALA A 209 25.81 4.54 14.14
C ALA A 209 26.04 5.23 15.48
N GLU A 210 27.19 5.87 15.69
CA GLU A 210 27.52 6.63 16.91
C GLU A 210 26.51 7.75 17.21
N ASN A 211 25.86 8.30 16.20
CA ASN A 211 24.84 9.33 16.32
C ASN A 211 23.44 8.77 16.67
N GLY A 212 23.30 7.46 16.89
CA GLY A 212 22.04 6.79 17.24
C GLY A 212 21.13 6.46 16.06
N LEU A 213 21.52 6.77 14.81
CA LEU A 213 20.79 6.31 13.63
C LEU A 213 21.00 4.81 13.43
N VAL A 214 19.94 4.13 12.99
CA VAL A 214 19.91 2.68 12.79
C VAL A 214 19.64 2.36 11.33
N SER A 215 20.33 1.35 10.81
CA SER A 215 20.08 0.83 9.45
C SER A 215 18.64 0.33 9.29
N PRO A 216 18.17 0.07 8.07
CA PRO A 216 17.04 -0.83 7.89
C PRO A 216 17.30 -2.18 8.57
N LEU A 217 16.23 -2.79 9.11
CA LEU A 217 16.32 -4.13 9.69
C LEU A 217 16.58 -5.15 8.59
N SER A 218 17.65 -5.93 8.70
CA SER A 218 17.91 -7.08 7.83
C SER A 218 17.44 -8.36 8.53
N ILE A 219 16.73 -9.20 7.78
CA ILE A 219 16.24 -10.49 8.25
C ILE A 219 16.79 -11.55 7.30
N PHE A 220 17.56 -12.50 7.84
CA PHE A 220 18.17 -13.56 7.07
C PHE A 220 17.63 -14.90 7.54
N GLY A 221 16.80 -15.55 6.70
CA GLY A 221 16.31 -16.90 6.95
C GLY A 221 17.26 -17.94 6.37
N TYR A 222 17.75 -18.86 7.18
CA TYR A 222 18.55 -19.99 6.76
C TYR A 222 17.82 -21.28 7.12
N THR A 223 17.96 -22.27 6.27
CA THR A 223 17.57 -23.64 6.57
C THR A 223 18.78 -24.52 6.29
N ILE A 224 19.37 -25.05 7.32
CA ILE A 224 20.43 -26.05 7.19
C ILE A 224 19.74 -27.39 7.06
N GLY A 225 19.72 -27.92 5.84
CA GLY A 225 19.02 -29.15 5.52
C GLY A 225 19.59 -30.33 6.27
N GLY A 226 18.69 -31.00 6.98
CA GLY A 226 18.99 -32.28 7.58
C GLY A 226 19.39 -33.35 6.53
N VAL A 227 19.69 -34.52 7.00
CA VAL A 227 20.12 -35.66 6.19
C VAL A 227 19.25 -35.84 4.96
N ILE A 228 19.88 -35.86 3.77
CA ILE A 228 19.21 -36.32 2.54
C ILE A 228 18.64 -37.72 2.80
N LYS A 229 17.33 -37.86 2.69
CA LYS A 229 16.60 -39.09 2.91
C LYS A 229 15.63 -39.35 1.78
N GLU A 230 15.33 -40.64 1.59
CA GLU A 230 14.32 -41.09 0.65
C GLU A 230 12.95 -40.46 1.01
N VAL A 231 12.23 -39.99 -0.01
CA VAL A 231 10.89 -39.46 0.15
C VAL A 231 9.88 -40.58 0.06
N GLU A 232 9.16 -40.81 1.16
CA GLU A 232 8.00 -41.68 1.19
C GLU A 232 6.74 -40.83 1.00
N PHE A 233 6.10 -40.95 -0.17
CA PHE A 233 4.88 -40.20 -0.48
C PHE A 233 3.66 -40.80 0.24
N ALA A 234 2.87 -39.94 0.85
CA ALA A 234 1.62 -40.29 1.50
C ALA A 234 0.45 -40.38 0.50
N ASP A 235 0.50 -39.60 -0.57
CA ASP A 235 -0.56 -39.52 -1.58
C ASP A 235 -0.05 -39.89 -2.98
N VAL A 236 -0.71 -40.88 -3.61
CA VAL A 236 -0.34 -41.35 -4.94
C VAL A 236 -0.54 -40.32 -6.04
N ALA A 237 -1.54 -39.43 -5.90
CA ALA A 237 -1.77 -38.37 -6.87
C ALA A 237 -0.69 -37.28 -6.74
N MET A 238 -0.27 -36.97 -5.52
CA MET A 238 0.85 -36.06 -5.25
C MET A 238 2.15 -36.62 -5.82
N GLU A 239 2.49 -37.88 -5.52
CA GLU A 239 3.66 -38.53 -6.07
C GLU A 239 3.69 -38.49 -7.60
N ARG A 240 2.59 -38.88 -8.25
CA ARG A 240 2.47 -38.80 -9.70
C ARG A 240 2.75 -37.43 -10.25
N ALA A 241 2.08 -36.40 -9.70
CA ALA A 241 2.22 -35.00 -10.16
C ALA A 241 3.65 -34.46 -9.93
N ILE A 242 4.29 -34.82 -8.82
CA ILE A 242 5.67 -34.44 -8.52
C ILE A 242 6.63 -35.10 -9.53
N ARG A 243 6.46 -36.40 -9.80
CA ARG A 243 7.28 -37.11 -10.79
C ARG A 243 7.11 -36.54 -12.20
N GLU A 244 5.89 -36.20 -12.59
CA GLU A 244 5.61 -35.55 -13.86
C GLU A 244 6.28 -34.18 -13.94
N HIS A 245 6.22 -33.39 -12.86
CA HIS A 245 6.87 -32.08 -12.79
C HIS A 245 8.38 -32.18 -12.92
N LEU A 246 9.00 -33.12 -12.22
CA LEU A 246 10.44 -33.38 -12.25
C LEU A 246 10.90 -34.13 -13.51
N ALA A 247 9.97 -34.56 -14.36
CA ALA A 247 10.22 -35.37 -15.55
C ALA A 247 11.07 -36.65 -15.26
N VAL A 248 10.71 -37.36 -14.18
CA VAL A 248 11.42 -38.59 -13.72
C VAL A 248 10.54 -39.83 -13.84
N ASP A 249 11.18 -40.98 -14.05
CA ASP A 249 10.49 -42.26 -14.18
C ASP A 249 9.83 -42.70 -12.85
N ALA A 250 8.78 -43.54 -12.96
CA ALA A 250 8.00 -43.99 -11.81
C ALA A 250 8.81 -44.86 -10.82
N ASP A 251 9.87 -45.48 -11.27
CA ASP A 251 10.74 -46.39 -10.49
C ASP A 251 11.97 -45.67 -9.91
N LYS A 252 12.20 -44.38 -10.24
CA LYS A 252 13.30 -43.62 -9.64
C LYS A 252 13.01 -43.38 -8.17
N VAL A 253 13.93 -43.76 -7.30
CA VAL A 253 13.91 -43.36 -5.89
C VAL A 253 14.16 -41.86 -5.81
N LEU A 254 13.25 -41.11 -5.15
CA LEU A 254 13.39 -39.69 -4.92
C LEU A 254 13.89 -39.42 -3.49
N TYR A 255 14.78 -38.45 -3.39
CA TYR A 255 15.31 -37.97 -2.14
C TYR A 255 14.84 -36.51 -1.89
N THR A 256 14.89 -36.07 -0.65
CA THR A 256 14.44 -34.73 -0.28
C THR A 256 15.08 -33.62 -1.11
N ASN A 257 16.35 -33.80 -1.52
CA ASN A 257 17.05 -32.85 -2.37
C ASN A 257 16.58 -32.83 -3.85
N ASP A 258 15.93 -33.90 -4.33
CA ASP A 258 15.33 -33.89 -5.68
C ASP A 258 14.13 -32.91 -5.76
N LEU A 259 13.54 -32.56 -4.59
CA LEU A 259 12.38 -31.66 -4.49
C LEU A 259 12.76 -30.19 -4.26
N TRP A 260 14.04 -29.87 -4.14
CA TRP A 260 14.47 -28.51 -3.81
C TRP A 260 14.27 -27.50 -4.93
N ASP A 261 14.27 -27.94 -6.17
CA ASP A 261 14.01 -27.10 -7.34
C ASP A 261 12.50 -26.87 -7.60
N LEU A 262 11.62 -27.51 -6.78
CA LEU A 262 10.18 -27.32 -6.86
C LEU A 262 9.77 -26.00 -6.21
N THR A 263 9.89 -24.90 -6.93
CA THR A 263 9.47 -23.56 -6.46
C THR A 263 8.03 -23.23 -6.82
N TYR A 264 7.43 -23.93 -7.78
CA TYR A 264 6.02 -23.80 -8.14
C TYR A 264 5.36 -25.17 -8.30
N PHE A 265 4.13 -25.29 -7.83
CA PHE A 265 3.39 -26.54 -7.93
C PHE A 265 1.87 -26.33 -7.95
N THR A 266 1.18 -27.16 -8.73
CA THR A 266 -0.28 -27.24 -8.69
C THR A 266 -0.68 -28.58 -8.12
N VAL A 267 -1.36 -28.55 -6.99
CA VAL A 267 -1.87 -29.77 -6.32
C VAL A 267 -2.90 -30.44 -7.22
N PRO A 268 -2.76 -31.73 -7.54
CA PRO A 268 -3.73 -32.44 -8.35
C PRO A 268 -5.08 -32.54 -7.63
N SER A 269 -6.18 -32.33 -8.36
CA SER A 269 -7.54 -32.30 -7.78
C SER A 269 -8.02 -33.63 -7.21
N ASP A 270 -7.33 -34.75 -7.51
CA ASP A 270 -7.57 -36.08 -6.95
C ASP A 270 -6.70 -36.40 -5.72
N ALA A 271 -5.83 -35.46 -5.28
CA ALA A 271 -5.07 -35.60 -4.04
C ALA A 271 -6.00 -35.56 -2.81
N LYS A 272 -5.68 -36.38 -1.81
CA LYS A 272 -6.47 -36.50 -0.57
C LYS A 272 -5.67 -36.20 0.68
N ASP A 273 -4.36 -36.26 0.59
CA ASP A 273 -3.42 -36.01 1.68
C ASP A 273 -2.35 -35.05 1.18
N LEU A 274 -2.27 -33.87 1.81
CA LEU A 274 -1.29 -32.85 1.48
C LEU A 274 -0.04 -32.87 2.36
N SER A 275 0.16 -33.91 3.17
CA SER A 275 1.35 -34.04 4.03
C SER A 275 2.65 -34.04 3.24
N ASP A 276 2.62 -34.48 1.97
CA ASP A 276 3.75 -34.45 1.05
C ASP A 276 4.28 -33.06 0.78
N LEU A 277 3.46 -32.00 0.98
CA LEU A 277 3.91 -30.59 0.90
C LEU A 277 5.02 -30.28 1.90
N SER A 278 5.11 -31.01 3.00
CA SER A 278 6.18 -30.84 3.99
C SER A 278 7.59 -31.13 3.44
N HIS A 279 7.68 -31.77 2.29
CA HIS A 279 8.94 -32.02 1.57
C HIS A 279 9.32 -30.87 0.60
N MET A 280 8.39 -29.95 0.31
CA MET A 280 8.54 -28.90 -0.71
C MET A 280 8.85 -27.54 -0.06
N ILE A 281 9.84 -27.51 0.80
CA ILE A 281 10.16 -26.34 1.66
C ILE A 281 10.57 -25.07 0.90
N PHE A 282 10.89 -25.18 -0.40
CA PHE A 282 11.24 -24.04 -1.27
C PHE A 282 10.08 -23.55 -2.14
N MET A 283 8.88 -24.06 -1.88
CA MET A 283 7.70 -23.64 -2.60
C MET A 283 7.51 -22.12 -2.50
N GLU A 284 7.45 -21.45 -3.64
CA GLU A 284 7.20 -20.02 -3.76
C GLU A 284 5.78 -19.74 -4.29
N ASP A 285 5.29 -20.58 -5.21
CA ASP A 285 3.96 -20.46 -5.82
C ASP A 285 3.22 -21.79 -5.75
N LEU A 286 2.11 -21.82 -5.01
CA LEU A 286 1.29 -23.00 -4.81
C LEU A 286 -0.16 -22.75 -5.19
N ALA A 287 -0.69 -23.61 -6.05
CA ALA A 287 -2.10 -23.64 -6.39
C ALA A 287 -2.79 -24.91 -5.87
N ILE A 288 -3.91 -24.73 -5.19
CA ILE A 288 -4.75 -25.79 -4.62
C ILE A 288 -6.18 -25.58 -5.13
N ASP A 289 -6.81 -26.63 -5.67
CA ASP A 289 -8.20 -26.57 -6.10
C ASP A 289 -8.95 -27.83 -5.69
N SER A 290 -10.12 -27.65 -5.07
CA SER A 290 -11.09 -28.72 -4.79
C SER A 290 -10.56 -29.86 -3.89
N ILE A 291 -9.73 -29.53 -2.91
CA ILE A 291 -9.15 -30.49 -1.96
C ILE A 291 -10.08 -30.74 -0.76
N PRO A 292 -10.08 -31.94 -0.15
CA PRO A 292 -10.83 -32.21 1.07
C PRO A 292 -10.49 -31.24 2.22
N ALA A 293 -11.48 -30.88 3.03
CA ALA A 293 -11.28 -30.01 4.19
C ALA A 293 -10.27 -30.60 5.20
N GLY A 294 -9.57 -29.72 5.93
CA GLY A 294 -8.65 -30.10 7.02
C GLY A 294 -7.24 -30.48 6.57
N GLN A 295 -6.90 -30.28 5.29
CA GLN A 295 -5.56 -30.59 4.75
C GLN A 295 -4.60 -29.39 4.76
N LEU A 296 -5.10 -28.16 5.03
CA LEU A 296 -4.32 -26.93 4.86
C LEU A 296 -3.25 -26.71 5.95
N SER A 297 -3.28 -27.45 7.05
CA SER A 297 -2.29 -27.31 8.14
C SER A 297 -0.84 -27.54 7.69
N TYR A 298 -0.62 -28.31 6.62
CA TYR A 298 0.71 -28.55 6.06
C TYR A 298 1.33 -27.34 5.38
N LEU A 299 0.52 -26.32 5.03
CA LEU A 299 1.02 -25.06 4.49
C LEU A 299 1.91 -24.29 5.48
N ALA A 300 1.79 -24.55 6.78
CA ALA A 300 2.60 -23.90 7.80
C ALA A 300 4.11 -24.16 7.63
N SER A 301 4.50 -25.24 6.95
CA SER A 301 5.91 -25.55 6.66
C SER A 301 6.47 -24.80 5.45
N LEU A 302 5.61 -24.14 4.64
CA LEU A 302 5.99 -23.49 3.40
C LEU A 302 6.37 -22.04 3.62
N VAL A 303 7.43 -21.79 4.38
CA VAL A 303 7.84 -20.45 4.82
C VAL A 303 8.30 -19.53 3.68
N ASN A 304 8.67 -20.09 2.53
CA ASN A 304 9.14 -19.34 1.36
C ASN A 304 8.01 -18.93 0.40
N ILE A 305 6.76 -19.31 0.71
CA ILE A 305 5.64 -19.07 -0.21
C ILE A 305 5.38 -17.56 -0.38
N THR A 306 5.38 -17.11 -1.61
CA THR A 306 5.08 -15.72 -2.00
C THR A 306 3.72 -15.58 -2.64
N SER A 307 3.25 -16.62 -3.32
CA SER A 307 1.95 -16.71 -4.01
C SER A 307 1.23 -17.99 -3.59
N LEU A 308 0.01 -17.83 -3.04
CA LEU A 308 -0.84 -18.95 -2.63
C LEU A 308 -2.23 -18.80 -3.24
N GLN A 309 -2.64 -19.78 -4.02
CA GLN A 309 -3.96 -19.83 -4.61
C GLN A 309 -4.73 -21.04 -4.07
N ILE A 310 -5.82 -20.80 -3.37
CA ILE A 310 -6.75 -21.85 -2.92
C ILE A 310 -8.12 -21.56 -3.50
N ARG A 311 -8.65 -22.54 -4.25
CA ARG A 311 -9.97 -22.41 -4.88
C ARG A 311 -10.84 -23.61 -4.53
N ASN A 312 -12.15 -23.36 -4.43
CA ASN A 312 -13.18 -24.38 -4.22
C ASN A 312 -12.85 -25.37 -3.07
N THR A 313 -12.09 -24.92 -2.09
CA THR A 313 -11.61 -25.70 -0.94
C THR A 313 -12.07 -25.01 0.34
N ALA A 314 -12.70 -25.72 1.25
CA ALA A 314 -13.16 -25.13 2.50
C ALA A 314 -11.98 -24.65 3.36
N VAL A 315 -12.00 -23.37 3.72
CA VAL A 315 -10.97 -22.70 4.54
C VAL A 315 -11.60 -22.24 5.85
N SER A 316 -11.03 -22.67 6.97
CA SER A 316 -11.47 -22.27 8.31
C SER A 316 -10.79 -20.97 8.77
N THR A 317 -11.28 -20.38 9.87
CA THR A 317 -10.62 -19.21 10.48
C THR A 317 -9.22 -19.54 11.02
N GLU A 318 -8.99 -20.77 11.48
CA GLU A 318 -7.69 -21.25 11.92
C GLU A 318 -6.72 -21.36 10.73
N ASP A 319 -7.20 -21.85 9.58
CA ASP A 319 -6.41 -21.87 8.35
C ASP A 319 -6.07 -20.44 7.90
N LEU A 320 -7.01 -19.49 8.00
CA LEU A 320 -6.74 -18.07 7.68
C LEU A 320 -5.65 -17.47 8.56
N LYS A 321 -5.65 -17.76 9.87
CA LYS A 321 -4.60 -17.30 10.79
C LYS A 321 -3.23 -17.87 10.43
N MET A 322 -3.19 -19.17 10.11
CA MET A 322 -1.96 -19.84 9.70
C MET A 322 -1.45 -19.27 8.37
N ILE A 323 -2.33 -19.11 7.36
CA ILE A 323 -1.98 -18.50 6.07
C ILE A 323 -1.51 -17.06 6.27
N GLY A 324 -2.22 -16.27 7.10
CA GLY A 324 -1.86 -14.89 7.40
C GLY A 324 -0.53 -14.72 8.14
N ALA A 325 -0.01 -15.79 8.76
CA ALA A 325 1.28 -15.83 9.44
C ALA A 325 2.45 -16.22 8.52
N LEU A 326 2.20 -16.58 7.25
CA LEU A 326 3.25 -16.94 6.29
C LEU A 326 4.12 -15.70 5.99
N PRO A 327 5.42 -15.74 6.27
CA PRO A 327 6.25 -14.54 6.37
C PRO A 327 6.52 -13.85 5.04
N MET A 328 6.54 -14.61 3.94
CA MET A 328 6.90 -14.12 2.60
C MET A 328 5.69 -13.89 1.70
N LEU A 329 4.46 -14.17 2.18
CA LEU A 329 3.26 -14.16 1.35
C LEU A 329 2.92 -12.74 0.87
N LYS A 330 2.80 -12.58 -0.47
CA LYS A 330 2.47 -11.33 -1.16
C LYS A 330 1.15 -11.41 -1.93
N GLN A 331 0.86 -12.58 -2.47
CA GLN A 331 -0.33 -12.81 -3.28
C GLN A 331 -1.15 -13.94 -2.68
N LEU A 332 -2.41 -13.67 -2.38
CA LEU A 332 -3.33 -14.63 -1.78
C LEU A 332 -4.65 -14.65 -2.54
N THR A 333 -4.99 -15.82 -3.08
CA THR A 333 -6.31 -16.10 -3.65
C THR A 333 -7.03 -17.14 -2.81
N LEU A 334 -8.23 -16.80 -2.32
CA LEU A 334 -9.14 -17.69 -1.59
C LEU A 334 -10.53 -17.60 -2.22
N SER A 335 -10.67 -18.12 -3.43
CA SER A 335 -11.90 -17.99 -4.23
C SER A 335 -12.79 -19.23 -4.08
N GLY A 336 -14.07 -19.04 -3.76
CA GLY A 336 -15.01 -20.16 -3.59
C GLY A 336 -14.71 -21.04 -2.37
N CYS A 337 -14.08 -20.47 -1.35
CA CYS A 337 -13.59 -21.21 -0.17
C CYS A 337 -14.60 -21.31 0.97
N GLY A 338 -15.84 -20.86 0.76
CA GLY A 338 -16.91 -20.90 1.76
C GLY A 338 -16.71 -19.89 2.91
N LEU A 339 -15.87 -18.86 2.71
CA LEU A 339 -15.59 -17.85 3.74
C LEU A 339 -16.81 -16.97 4.01
N THR A 340 -17.11 -16.76 5.29
CA THR A 340 -18.12 -15.80 5.76
C THR A 340 -17.49 -14.54 6.33
N THR A 341 -16.20 -14.55 6.61
CA THR A 341 -15.39 -13.47 7.17
C THR A 341 -13.94 -13.60 6.69
N ALA A 342 -13.20 -12.50 6.69
CA ALA A 342 -11.75 -12.48 6.50
C ALA A 342 -10.97 -12.54 7.84
N ALA A 343 -11.66 -12.81 8.96
CA ALA A 343 -11.04 -12.90 10.28
C ALA A 343 -9.94 -13.98 10.31
N GLY A 344 -8.77 -13.60 10.76
CA GLY A 344 -7.53 -14.38 10.70
C GLY A 344 -6.47 -13.78 9.78
N LEU A 345 -6.85 -12.83 8.90
CA LEU A 345 -5.90 -12.12 8.04
C LEU A 345 -5.42 -10.77 8.62
N GLU A 346 -5.82 -10.40 9.84
CA GLU A 346 -5.52 -9.09 10.44
C GLU A 346 -4.02 -8.79 10.54
N THR A 347 -3.20 -9.83 10.65
CA THR A 347 -1.74 -9.73 10.77
C THR A 347 -1.00 -9.88 9.44
N ALA A 348 -1.71 -10.21 8.37
CA ALA A 348 -1.14 -10.47 7.04
C ALA A 348 -0.80 -9.19 6.27
N THR A 349 -0.13 -8.24 6.93
CA THR A 349 0.16 -6.89 6.38
C THR A 349 1.15 -6.90 5.21
N GLY A 350 1.83 -8.02 4.97
CA GLY A 350 2.74 -8.22 3.84
C GLY A 350 2.04 -8.47 2.51
N ILE A 351 0.73 -8.81 2.51
CA ILE A 351 -0.02 -9.11 1.29
C ILE A 351 -0.29 -7.83 0.51
N THR A 352 -0.02 -7.88 -0.80
CA THR A 352 -0.26 -6.79 -1.74
C THR A 352 -1.40 -7.09 -2.72
N HIS A 353 -1.63 -8.37 -3.03
CA HIS A 353 -2.69 -8.83 -3.94
C HIS A 353 -3.58 -9.82 -3.19
N LEU A 354 -4.86 -9.49 -3.05
CA LEU A 354 -5.82 -10.27 -2.30
C LEU A 354 -7.08 -10.54 -3.13
N ASP A 355 -7.33 -11.81 -3.42
CA ASP A 355 -8.58 -12.26 -4.04
C ASP A 355 -9.38 -13.12 -3.04
N LEU A 356 -10.51 -12.60 -2.61
CA LEU A 356 -11.50 -13.27 -1.75
C LEU A 356 -12.84 -13.48 -2.49
N SER A 357 -12.82 -13.54 -3.81
CA SER A 357 -14.01 -13.66 -4.64
C SER A 357 -14.81 -14.95 -4.39
N GLN A 358 -16.07 -14.95 -4.81
CA GLN A 358 -16.96 -16.12 -4.77
C GLN A 358 -17.13 -16.74 -3.37
N ASN A 359 -17.20 -15.91 -2.36
CA ASN A 359 -17.46 -16.28 -0.98
C ASN A 359 -18.79 -15.67 -0.47
N THR A 360 -19.00 -15.64 0.82
CA THR A 360 -20.18 -15.02 1.45
C THR A 360 -19.78 -13.98 2.50
N ILE A 361 -18.63 -13.34 2.27
CA ILE A 361 -18.05 -12.35 3.18
C ILE A 361 -18.94 -11.11 3.23
N ARG A 362 -19.18 -10.63 4.44
CA ARG A 362 -19.96 -9.43 4.71
C ARG A 362 -19.15 -8.36 5.43
N ASP A 363 -18.33 -8.75 6.38
CA ASP A 363 -17.51 -7.87 7.20
C ASP A 363 -16.07 -7.85 6.70
N LEU A 364 -15.60 -6.66 6.31
CA LEU A 364 -14.24 -6.40 5.83
C LEU A 364 -13.33 -5.83 6.93
N SER A 365 -13.81 -5.67 8.18
CA SER A 365 -13.02 -5.09 9.27
C SER A 365 -11.64 -5.75 9.48
N PRO A 366 -11.45 -7.07 9.25
CA PRO A 366 -10.13 -7.69 9.34
C PRO A 366 -9.09 -7.15 8.34
N LEU A 367 -9.53 -6.55 7.23
CA LEU A 367 -8.63 -6.02 6.19
C LEU A 367 -8.12 -4.61 6.52
N GLN A 368 -8.67 -3.95 7.55
CA GLN A 368 -8.42 -2.54 7.84
C GLN A 368 -6.94 -2.21 8.10
N ALA A 369 -6.17 -3.17 8.62
CA ALA A 369 -4.74 -3.01 8.93
C ALA A 369 -3.80 -3.36 7.76
N MET A 370 -4.33 -3.84 6.64
CA MET A 370 -3.54 -4.31 5.49
C MET A 370 -3.17 -3.14 4.55
N GLU A 371 -2.44 -2.16 5.06
CA GLU A 371 -2.09 -0.93 4.33
C GLU A 371 -1.26 -1.18 3.05
N GLY A 372 -0.61 -2.34 2.95
CA GLY A 372 0.17 -2.75 1.78
C GLY A 372 -0.66 -3.22 0.57
N LEU A 373 -1.99 -3.36 0.71
CA LEU A 373 -2.84 -3.85 -0.37
C LEU A 373 -2.85 -2.91 -1.58
N GLN A 374 -2.61 -3.48 -2.76
CA GLN A 374 -2.60 -2.81 -4.06
C GLN A 374 -3.74 -3.30 -4.96
N GLU A 375 -3.96 -4.61 -5.02
CA GLU A 375 -5.06 -5.20 -5.80
C GLU A 375 -5.97 -6.01 -4.87
N VAL A 376 -7.27 -5.70 -4.90
CA VAL A 376 -8.27 -6.35 -4.06
C VAL A 376 -9.46 -6.78 -4.90
N THR A 377 -9.76 -8.07 -4.86
CA THR A 377 -10.89 -8.68 -5.54
C THR A 377 -11.86 -9.28 -4.53
N LEU A 378 -13.07 -8.76 -4.50
CA LEU A 378 -14.15 -9.14 -3.58
C LEU A 378 -15.45 -9.49 -4.33
N HIS A 379 -15.37 -9.72 -5.65
CA HIS A 379 -16.59 -9.97 -6.43
C HIS A 379 -17.33 -11.24 -5.98
N HIS A 380 -18.64 -11.26 -6.17
CA HIS A 380 -19.51 -12.36 -5.73
C HIS A 380 -19.37 -12.67 -4.24
N ASN A 381 -19.70 -11.66 -3.42
CA ASN A 381 -19.76 -11.76 -1.96
C ASN A 381 -21.07 -11.13 -1.43
N ALA A 382 -21.18 -10.92 -0.13
CA ALA A 382 -22.31 -10.27 0.52
C ALA A 382 -21.92 -8.92 1.17
N VAL A 383 -20.87 -8.27 0.64
CA VAL A 383 -20.35 -7.01 1.17
C VAL A 383 -21.37 -5.90 0.95
N ASN A 384 -21.66 -5.13 2.00
CA ASN A 384 -22.57 -3.98 1.97
C ASN A 384 -21.95 -2.69 2.51
N ASP A 385 -20.73 -2.75 3.07
CA ASP A 385 -19.98 -1.61 3.60
C ASP A 385 -18.50 -1.75 3.28
N LEU A 386 -17.91 -0.67 2.73
CA LEU A 386 -16.51 -0.56 2.33
C LEU A 386 -15.67 0.29 3.32
N THR A 387 -16.22 0.65 4.47
CA THR A 387 -15.56 1.56 5.44
C THR A 387 -14.18 1.05 5.87
N ALA A 388 -14.02 -0.27 5.99
CA ALA A 388 -12.74 -0.90 6.33
C ALA A 388 -11.63 -0.61 5.31
N LEU A 389 -11.97 -0.37 4.04
CA LEU A 389 -11.01 -0.08 2.97
C LEU A 389 -10.66 1.41 2.86
N SER A 390 -11.36 2.31 3.59
CA SER A 390 -11.30 3.77 3.38
C SER A 390 -9.92 4.40 3.60
N ASN A 391 -9.05 3.74 4.35
CA ASN A 391 -7.69 4.20 4.65
C ASN A 391 -6.59 3.45 3.88
N LEU A 392 -6.95 2.46 3.06
CA LEU A 392 -6.00 1.66 2.27
C LEU A 392 -5.64 2.41 0.98
N LYS A 393 -4.80 3.42 1.11
CA LYS A 393 -4.48 4.37 0.03
C LYS A 393 -3.61 3.80 -1.09
N ASN A 394 -2.99 2.64 -0.87
CA ASN A 394 -2.16 1.97 -1.85
C ASN A 394 -2.96 1.12 -2.85
N ILE A 395 -4.27 0.98 -2.64
CA ILE A 395 -5.12 0.22 -3.57
C ILE A 395 -5.16 0.94 -4.92
N THR A 396 -4.70 0.24 -5.96
CA THR A 396 -4.71 0.66 -7.36
C THR A 396 -5.83 -0.01 -8.15
N LYS A 397 -6.19 -1.26 -7.79
CA LYS A 397 -7.29 -1.99 -8.43
C LYS A 397 -8.24 -2.56 -7.38
N LEU A 398 -9.53 -2.32 -7.58
CA LEU A 398 -10.58 -2.82 -6.70
C LEU A 398 -11.76 -3.37 -7.52
N ASP A 399 -12.08 -4.65 -7.32
CA ASP A 399 -13.31 -5.25 -7.84
C ASP A 399 -14.23 -5.66 -6.68
N VAL A 400 -15.36 -4.97 -6.58
CA VAL A 400 -16.45 -5.22 -5.62
C VAL A 400 -17.75 -5.57 -6.32
N SER A 401 -17.69 -6.05 -7.55
CA SER A 401 -18.85 -6.43 -8.36
C SER A 401 -19.64 -7.59 -7.72
N PHE A 402 -20.94 -7.68 -8.01
CA PHE A 402 -21.82 -8.73 -7.49
C PHE A 402 -21.82 -8.78 -5.96
N ASN A 403 -22.14 -7.65 -5.33
CA ASN A 403 -22.25 -7.48 -3.89
C ASN A 403 -23.57 -6.78 -3.52
N LEU A 404 -23.69 -6.27 -2.30
CA LEU A 404 -24.89 -5.63 -1.76
C LEU A 404 -24.64 -4.14 -1.46
N LEU A 405 -23.73 -3.50 -2.21
CA LEU A 405 -23.33 -2.11 -1.96
C LEU A 405 -24.42 -1.14 -2.40
N THR A 406 -24.71 -0.17 -1.56
CA THR A 406 -25.57 0.98 -1.87
C THR A 406 -24.77 2.27 -2.08
N SER A 407 -23.50 2.30 -1.66
CA SER A 407 -22.61 3.45 -1.77
C SER A 407 -21.15 3.02 -1.91
N LEU A 408 -20.39 3.77 -2.69
CA LEU A 408 -18.94 3.64 -2.86
C LEU A 408 -18.16 4.74 -2.11
N THR A 409 -18.84 5.62 -1.38
CA THR A 409 -18.23 6.79 -0.72
C THR A 409 -16.98 6.48 0.13
N PRO A 410 -16.94 5.37 0.90
CA PRO A 410 -15.76 5.07 1.72
C PRO A 410 -14.46 4.95 0.91
N ILE A 411 -14.52 4.37 -0.30
CA ILE A 411 -13.31 4.12 -1.11
C ILE A 411 -12.89 5.32 -1.96
N PHE A 412 -13.64 6.40 -2.00
CA PHE A 412 -13.24 7.61 -2.73
C PHE A 412 -12.09 8.38 -2.06
N ASN A 413 -11.60 7.90 -0.91
CA ASN A 413 -10.34 8.36 -0.31
C ASN A 413 -9.11 7.53 -0.75
N CYS A 414 -9.31 6.43 -1.49
CA CYS A 414 -8.24 5.61 -2.07
C CYS A 414 -7.78 6.24 -3.41
N THR A 415 -7.10 7.37 -3.33
CA THR A 415 -6.79 8.24 -4.49
C THR A 415 -5.79 7.62 -5.48
N SER A 416 -5.15 6.51 -5.14
CA SER A 416 -4.29 5.74 -6.05
C SER A 416 -5.06 4.79 -6.97
N LEU A 417 -6.40 4.69 -6.84
CA LEU A 417 -7.19 3.82 -7.69
C LEU A 417 -7.08 4.22 -9.17
N THR A 418 -6.65 3.26 -9.97
CA THR A 418 -6.62 3.33 -11.43
C THR A 418 -7.71 2.49 -12.06
N SER A 419 -8.19 1.43 -11.37
CA SER A 419 -9.28 0.58 -11.84
C SER A 419 -10.27 0.29 -10.71
N LEU A 420 -11.55 0.56 -10.98
CA LEU A 420 -12.65 0.30 -10.06
C LEU A 420 -13.79 -0.41 -10.77
N SER A 421 -14.13 -1.61 -10.33
CA SER A 421 -15.30 -2.36 -10.78
C SER A 421 -16.30 -2.55 -9.63
N ALA A 422 -17.54 -2.12 -9.84
CA ALA A 422 -18.64 -2.23 -8.88
C ALA A 422 -19.95 -2.67 -9.56
N ASN A 423 -19.84 -3.49 -10.61
CA ASN A 423 -20.98 -3.98 -11.37
C ASN A 423 -21.93 -4.82 -10.50
N ASN A 424 -23.21 -4.85 -10.87
CA ASN A 424 -24.18 -5.70 -10.18
C ASN A 424 -24.24 -5.44 -8.65
N ASN A 425 -24.55 -4.21 -8.30
CA ASN A 425 -24.80 -3.73 -6.95
C ASN A 425 -26.11 -2.92 -6.92
N THR A 426 -26.33 -2.10 -5.92
CA THR A 426 -27.50 -1.20 -5.81
C THR A 426 -27.06 0.25 -5.54
N VAL A 427 -25.94 0.64 -6.11
CA VAL A 427 -25.38 1.99 -5.94
C VAL A 427 -26.27 3.02 -6.62
N THR A 428 -26.57 4.11 -5.91
CA THR A 428 -27.50 5.15 -6.37
C THR A 428 -26.82 6.48 -6.70
N ALA A 429 -25.59 6.71 -6.22
CA ALA A 429 -24.88 7.99 -6.37
C ALA A 429 -23.36 7.82 -6.38
N LEU A 430 -22.69 8.75 -7.07
CA LEU A 430 -21.23 8.78 -7.25
C LEU A 430 -20.59 10.03 -6.62
N ALA A 431 -21.31 10.79 -5.80
CA ALA A 431 -20.76 11.99 -5.15
C ALA A 431 -19.51 11.65 -4.32
N GLY A 432 -18.39 12.29 -4.64
CA GLY A 432 -17.06 12.02 -4.04
C GLY A 432 -16.08 11.30 -4.97
N ILE A 433 -16.53 10.69 -6.09
CA ILE A 433 -15.66 10.03 -7.08
C ILE A 433 -14.67 11.00 -7.73
N GLU A 434 -15.00 12.28 -7.75
CA GLU A 434 -14.15 13.36 -8.27
C GLU A 434 -12.76 13.46 -7.62
N LYS A 435 -12.55 12.77 -6.49
CA LYS A 435 -11.25 12.65 -5.84
C LYS A 435 -10.32 11.63 -6.52
N LEU A 436 -10.90 10.71 -7.30
CA LEU A 436 -10.16 9.62 -7.96
C LEU A 436 -9.58 10.09 -9.31
N THR A 437 -8.72 11.08 -9.28
CA THR A 437 -8.16 11.70 -10.49
C THR A 437 -7.21 10.79 -11.28
N ALA A 438 -6.71 9.71 -10.67
CA ALA A 438 -5.88 8.69 -11.30
C ALA A 438 -6.69 7.56 -11.97
N LEU A 439 -8.04 7.58 -11.85
CA LEU A 439 -8.89 6.52 -12.36
C LEU A 439 -8.84 6.44 -13.88
N GLU A 440 -8.46 5.28 -14.42
CA GLU A 440 -8.37 4.99 -15.85
C GLU A 440 -9.51 4.08 -16.34
N SER A 441 -9.94 3.11 -15.53
CA SER A 441 -11.02 2.19 -15.85
C SER A 441 -12.07 2.20 -14.75
N PHE A 442 -13.32 2.46 -15.13
CA PHE A 442 -14.46 2.51 -14.22
C PHE A 442 -15.64 1.71 -14.76
N ALA A 443 -16.05 0.67 -14.04
CA ALA A 443 -17.19 -0.16 -14.36
C ALA A 443 -18.22 -0.19 -13.21
N ILE A 444 -19.45 0.23 -13.51
CA ILE A 444 -20.57 0.27 -12.55
C ILE A 444 -21.88 -0.19 -13.22
N ALA A 445 -21.78 -1.12 -14.14
CA ALA A 445 -22.92 -1.67 -14.85
C ALA A 445 -23.91 -2.38 -13.90
N ALA A 446 -25.17 -2.43 -14.31
CA ALA A 446 -26.23 -3.08 -13.54
C ALA A 446 -26.34 -2.58 -12.09
N ASN A 447 -26.54 -1.28 -11.97
CA ASN A 447 -26.82 -0.56 -10.73
C ASN A 447 -28.10 0.28 -10.88
N THR A 448 -28.29 1.29 -10.04
CA THR A 448 -29.48 2.15 -10.05
C THR A 448 -29.13 3.64 -10.17
N LEU A 449 -28.02 3.93 -10.86
CA LEU A 449 -27.55 5.30 -11.07
C LEU A 449 -28.49 6.05 -12.02
N ALA A 450 -28.79 7.29 -11.68
CA ALA A 450 -29.46 8.25 -12.57
C ALA A 450 -28.56 9.44 -12.95
N ASP A 451 -27.58 9.77 -12.11
CA ASP A 451 -26.65 10.88 -12.30
C ASP A 451 -25.20 10.39 -12.32
N VAL A 452 -24.49 10.69 -13.40
CA VAL A 452 -23.07 10.37 -13.62
C VAL A 452 -22.21 11.63 -13.73
N THR A 453 -22.78 12.81 -13.47
CA THR A 453 -22.06 14.10 -13.52
C THR A 453 -20.74 14.11 -12.76
N PRO A 454 -20.60 13.48 -11.56
CA PRO A 454 -19.34 13.50 -10.83
C PRO A 454 -18.16 12.84 -11.56
N ILE A 455 -18.42 11.94 -12.54
CA ILE A 455 -17.35 11.27 -13.32
C ILE A 455 -16.55 12.27 -14.18
N ALA A 456 -17.14 13.39 -14.57
CA ALA A 456 -16.48 14.41 -15.40
C ALA A 456 -15.14 14.92 -14.83
N ALA A 457 -14.95 14.84 -13.53
CA ALA A 457 -13.70 15.27 -12.87
C ALA A 457 -12.57 14.21 -12.98
N CYS A 458 -12.89 12.97 -13.36
CA CYS A 458 -11.92 11.89 -13.51
C CYS A 458 -11.28 11.91 -14.90
N THR A 459 -10.51 12.94 -15.20
CA THR A 459 -10.01 13.23 -16.57
C THR A 459 -8.99 12.20 -17.11
N SER A 460 -8.47 11.31 -16.26
CA SER A 460 -7.58 10.21 -16.68
C SER A 460 -8.34 9.01 -17.25
N ILE A 461 -9.67 8.98 -17.15
CA ILE A 461 -10.48 7.83 -17.56
C ILE A 461 -10.32 7.54 -19.06
N LYS A 462 -10.07 6.27 -19.35
CA LYS A 462 -10.00 5.65 -20.68
C LYS A 462 -11.18 4.73 -20.95
N GLU A 463 -11.67 4.05 -19.92
CA GLU A 463 -12.74 3.07 -20.05
C GLU A 463 -13.85 3.36 -19.04
N VAL A 464 -15.09 3.47 -19.53
CA VAL A 464 -16.29 3.67 -18.73
C VAL A 464 -17.36 2.66 -19.13
N ASP A 465 -17.81 1.84 -18.16
CA ASP A 465 -19.01 1.02 -18.29
C ASP A 465 -20.06 1.43 -17.24
N ILE A 466 -21.06 2.15 -17.70
CA ILE A 466 -22.23 2.60 -16.93
C ILE A 466 -23.52 1.95 -17.45
N SER A 467 -23.41 0.83 -18.16
CA SER A 467 -24.54 0.13 -18.77
C SER A 467 -25.55 -0.39 -17.74
N SER A 468 -26.77 -0.64 -18.21
CA SER A 468 -27.83 -1.21 -17.34
C SER A 468 -28.07 -0.41 -16.05
N ASN A 469 -28.27 0.90 -16.19
CA ASN A 469 -28.62 1.84 -15.12
C ASN A 469 -29.90 2.62 -15.49
N ALA A 470 -30.19 3.71 -14.78
CA ALA A 470 -31.34 4.58 -15.03
C ALA A 470 -30.92 5.96 -15.55
N ILE A 471 -29.83 6.04 -16.30
CA ILE A 471 -29.20 7.29 -16.73
C ILE A 471 -29.97 7.87 -17.92
N GLU A 472 -30.29 9.17 -17.87
CA GLU A 472 -30.94 9.92 -18.95
C GLU A 472 -29.98 10.91 -19.62
N ASP A 473 -28.98 11.41 -18.92
CA ASP A 473 -28.03 12.41 -19.40
C ASP A 473 -26.57 11.95 -19.14
N ILE A 474 -25.79 11.96 -20.22
CA ILE A 474 -24.33 11.69 -20.21
C ILE A 474 -23.53 12.84 -20.79
N SER A 475 -24.12 14.04 -20.88
CA SER A 475 -23.47 15.24 -21.45
C SER A 475 -22.16 15.60 -20.73
N CYS A 476 -22.06 15.28 -19.44
CA CYS A 476 -20.87 15.47 -18.61
C CYS A 476 -19.62 14.72 -19.10
N LEU A 477 -19.78 13.69 -19.95
CA LEU A 477 -18.65 12.92 -20.49
C LEU A 477 -17.98 13.60 -21.70
N SER A 478 -18.51 14.73 -22.19
CA SER A 478 -17.98 15.47 -23.34
C SER A 478 -16.52 15.90 -23.20
N ASP A 479 -16.08 16.19 -21.97
CA ASP A 479 -14.77 16.74 -21.66
C ASP A 479 -13.70 15.65 -21.36
N LEU A 480 -14.11 14.38 -21.35
CA LEU A 480 -13.22 13.24 -21.13
C LEU A 480 -12.46 12.89 -22.43
N THR A 481 -11.47 13.68 -22.78
CA THR A 481 -10.72 13.55 -24.05
C THR A 481 -9.89 12.28 -24.15
N ASN A 482 -9.52 11.66 -23.02
CA ASN A 482 -8.78 10.40 -22.94
C ASN A 482 -9.68 9.15 -23.07
N LEU A 483 -11.02 9.33 -23.12
CA LEU A 483 -11.96 8.23 -23.14
C LEU A 483 -11.83 7.45 -24.45
N GLU A 484 -11.51 6.15 -24.36
CA GLU A 484 -11.32 5.22 -25.47
C GLU A 484 -12.51 4.29 -25.61
N ILE A 485 -13.08 3.81 -24.52
CA ILE A 485 -14.21 2.86 -24.50
C ILE A 485 -15.32 3.42 -23.61
N LEU A 486 -16.50 3.58 -24.21
CA LEU A 486 -17.70 4.00 -23.50
C LEU A 486 -18.83 3.01 -23.74
N ASN A 487 -19.28 2.36 -22.67
CA ASN A 487 -20.50 1.54 -22.66
C ASN A 487 -21.55 2.18 -21.74
N PHE A 488 -22.62 2.68 -22.31
CA PHE A 488 -23.81 3.16 -21.60
C PHE A 488 -25.09 2.45 -22.06
N SER A 489 -24.96 1.25 -22.63
CA SER A 489 -26.07 0.47 -23.11
C SER A 489 -27.13 0.19 -22.02
N ARG A 490 -28.38 -0.04 -22.40
CA ARG A 490 -29.48 -0.34 -21.48
C ARG A 490 -29.69 0.75 -20.41
N ASN A 491 -29.84 1.99 -20.91
CA ASN A 491 -30.18 3.18 -20.12
C ASN A 491 -31.39 3.91 -20.74
N SER A 492 -31.58 5.17 -20.42
CA SER A 492 -32.64 6.01 -20.98
C SER A 492 -32.12 7.26 -21.71
N VAL A 493 -30.88 7.21 -22.19
CA VAL A 493 -30.17 8.35 -22.79
C VAL A 493 -30.85 8.74 -24.11
N VAL A 494 -31.10 10.05 -24.28
CA VAL A 494 -31.77 10.62 -25.48
C VAL A 494 -30.75 11.26 -26.43
N GLU A 495 -29.71 11.89 -25.90
CA GLU A 495 -28.71 12.60 -26.68
C GLU A 495 -27.28 12.15 -26.34
N LEU A 496 -26.43 12.06 -27.35
CA LEU A 496 -25.00 11.81 -27.17
C LEU A 496 -24.27 13.10 -26.78
N PRO A 497 -23.19 13.01 -25.95
CA PRO A 497 -22.32 14.14 -25.64
C PRO A 497 -21.70 14.74 -26.91
N ALA A 498 -21.43 16.03 -26.88
CA ALA A 498 -20.70 16.70 -27.97
C ALA A 498 -19.18 16.44 -27.80
N PHE A 499 -18.73 15.25 -28.14
CA PHE A 499 -17.31 14.88 -28.05
C PHE A 499 -16.41 15.82 -28.87
N SER A 500 -15.22 16.13 -28.35
CA SER A 500 -14.17 16.79 -29.12
C SER A 500 -13.73 15.88 -30.28
N LYS A 501 -13.37 16.45 -31.43
CA LYS A 501 -12.81 15.70 -32.55
C LYS A 501 -11.53 14.96 -32.20
N ASP A 502 -10.74 15.53 -31.28
CA ASP A 502 -9.48 14.98 -30.79
C ASP A 502 -9.71 13.96 -29.66
N CYS A 503 -10.97 13.59 -29.35
CA CYS A 503 -11.30 12.57 -28.37
C CYS A 503 -10.68 11.23 -28.78
N ALA A 504 -10.14 10.50 -27.82
CA ALA A 504 -9.51 9.19 -28.04
C ALA A 504 -10.51 8.06 -28.31
N LEU A 505 -11.82 8.34 -28.39
CA LEU A 505 -12.90 7.37 -28.44
C LEU A 505 -12.76 6.40 -29.62
N ILE A 506 -12.60 5.12 -29.27
CA ILE A 506 -12.42 4.00 -30.22
C ILE A 506 -13.72 3.19 -30.32
N THR A 507 -14.34 2.89 -29.17
CA THR A 507 -15.54 2.07 -29.11
C THR A 507 -16.63 2.75 -28.29
N ILE A 508 -17.83 2.81 -28.82
CA ILE A 508 -19.02 3.31 -28.14
C ILE A 508 -20.17 2.31 -28.25
N ASP A 509 -20.73 1.90 -27.11
CA ASP A 509 -21.95 1.10 -27.03
C ASP A 509 -23.06 1.88 -26.31
N GLY A 510 -24.02 2.34 -27.09
CA GLY A 510 -25.24 2.99 -26.61
C GLY A 510 -26.49 2.17 -26.93
N SER A 511 -26.38 0.86 -27.12
CA SER A 511 -27.51 -0.01 -27.46
C SER A 511 -28.60 0.02 -26.39
N HIS A 512 -29.85 -0.18 -26.78
CA HIS A 512 -31.00 -0.16 -25.86
C HIS A 512 -31.12 1.16 -25.07
N ASN A 513 -31.19 2.27 -25.79
CA ASN A 513 -31.42 3.61 -25.25
C ASN A 513 -32.58 4.30 -26.03
N LYS A 514 -32.69 5.61 -25.87
CA LYS A 514 -33.71 6.44 -26.56
C LYS A 514 -33.04 7.45 -27.49
N LEU A 515 -31.87 7.13 -28.03
CA LEU A 515 -31.12 8.03 -28.88
C LEU A 515 -31.87 8.37 -30.16
N GLU A 516 -31.90 9.64 -30.53
CA GLU A 516 -32.56 10.13 -31.75
C GLU A 516 -31.57 10.37 -32.90
N SER A 517 -30.29 10.60 -32.60
CA SER A 517 -29.30 11.02 -33.61
C SER A 517 -27.88 10.63 -33.26
N LEU A 518 -27.07 10.31 -34.28
CA LEU A 518 -25.64 10.07 -34.20
C LEU A 518 -24.79 11.28 -34.60
N LYS A 519 -25.36 12.48 -34.69
CA LYS A 519 -24.65 13.69 -35.14
C LYS A 519 -23.42 14.03 -34.31
N ALA A 520 -23.46 13.74 -33.02
CA ALA A 520 -22.37 13.99 -32.09
C ALA A 520 -21.09 13.15 -32.38
N LEU A 521 -21.24 12.05 -33.10
CA LEU A 521 -20.12 11.19 -33.50
C LEU A 521 -19.41 11.65 -34.77
N LYS A 522 -19.93 12.68 -35.42
CA LYS A 522 -19.41 13.15 -36.71
C LYS A 522 -17.96 13.61 -36.62
N GLY A 523 -17.08 12.93 -37.39
CA GLY A 523 -15.69 13.34 -37.58
C GLY A 523 -14.79 13.01 -36.39
N LEU A 524 -15.17 12.05 -35.54
CA LEU A 524 -14.30 11.48 -34.55
C LEU A 524 -13.22 10.63 -35.24
N GLU A 525 -11.95 11.01 -35.07
CA GLU A 525 -10.85 10.48 -35.88
C GLU A 525 -10.47 9.04 -35.51
N ASN A 526 -10.65 8.64 -34.24
CA ASN A 526 -10.24 7.35 -33.70
C ASN A 526 -11.37 6.32 -33.63
N LEU A 527 -12.62 6.72 -33.94
CA LEU A 527 -13.81 5.89 -33.73
C LEU A 527 -13.84 4.69 -34.69
N ASN A 528 -13.79 3.47 -34.11
CA ASN A 528 -13.77 2.21 -34.86
C ASN A 528 -15.11 1.45 -34.78
N ASN A 529 -15.64 1.32 -33.53
CA ASN A 529 -16.81 0.49 -33.30
C ASN A 529 -17.98 1.30 -32.72
N VAL A 530 -19.14 1.20 -33.33
CA VAL A 530 -20.37 1.91 -32.94
C VAL A 530 -21.51 0.91 -32.81
N TYR A 531 -21.96 0.68 -31.58
CA TYR A 531 -23.09 -0.22 -31.29
C TYR A 531 -24.26 0.60 -30.75
N MET A 532 -25.34 0.70 -31.55
CA MET A 532 -26.51 1.53 -31.27
C MET A 532 -27.82 0.76 -31.49
N ASP A 533 -27.74 -0.56 -31.32
CA ASP A 533 -28.92 -1.42 -31.48
C ASP A 533 -30.07 -1.01 -30.56
N TYR A 534 -31.31 -1.20 -31.00
CA TYR A 534 -32.52 -0.92 -30.24
C TYR A 534 -32.63 0.54 -29.74
N ASN A 535 -32.18 1.50 -30.55
CA ASN A 535 -32.51 2.90 -30.43
C ASN A 535 -33.55 3.23 -31.55
N GLU A 536 -34.82 3.05 -31.21
CA GLU A 536 -35.92 3.05 -32.18
C GLU A 536 -36.06 4.37 -32.96
N GLU A 537 -35.52 5.48 -32.51
CA GLU A 537 -35.62 6.79 -33.14
C GLU A 537 -34.44 7.13 -34.06
N ILE A 538 -33.33 6.39 -34.01
CA ILE A 538 -32.21 6.61 -34.94
C ILE A 538 -32.66 6.23 -36.36
N SER A 539 -32.62 7.20 -37.28
CA SER A 539 -33.04 7.04 -38.67
C SER A 539 -31.90 7.20 -39.69
N SER A 540 -30.72 7.62 -39.28
CA SER A 540 -29.60 7.87 -40.17
C SER A 540 -28.25 7.61 -39.50
N ILE A 541 -27.37 6.91 -40.23
CA ILE A 541 -25.94 6.68 -39.87
C ILE A 541 -25.00 7.54 -40.72
N ALA A 542 -25.51 8.45 -41.51
CA ALA A 542 -24.72 9.34 -42.36
C ALA A 542 -23.64 10.17 -41.62
N PRO A 543 -23.80 10.59 -40.34
CA PRO A 543 -22.73 11.25 -39.63
C PRO A 543 -21.44 10.43 -39.52
N LEU A 544 -21.52 9.10 -39.50
CA LEU A 544 -20.39 8.18 -39.36
C LEU A 544 -19.50 8.10 -40.61
N THR A 545 -20.01 8.50 -41.79
CA THR A 545 -19.20 8.51 -43.03
C THR A 545 -18.01 9.48 -42.99
N SER A 546 -17.95 10.34 -41.98
CA SER A 546 -16.82 11.24 -41.74
C SER A 546 -15.80 10.71 -40.72
N CYS A 547 -16.02 9.49 -40.21
CA CYS A 547 -15.12 8.82 -39.28
C CYS A 547 -14.22 7.86 -40.06
N ASN A 548 -12.96 8.24 -40.30
CA ASN A 548 -12.07 7.53 -41.23
C ASN A 548 -11.59 6.17 -40.74
N CYS A 549 -11.68 5.90 -39.44
CA CYS A 549 -11.23 4.67 -38.79
C CYS A 549 -12.37 3.68 -38.49
N ILE A 550 -13.59 3.94 -38.95
CA ILE A 550 -14.73 3.11 -38.60
C ILE A 550 -14.64 1.72 -39.24
N ILE A 551 -14.87 0.69 -38.43
CA ILE A 551 -14.75 -0.72 -38.83
C ILE A 551 -16.11 -1.42 -38.75
N GLN A 552 -16.84 -1.22 -37.64
CA GLN A 552 -18.11 -1.89 -37.39
C GLN A 552 -19.19 -0.95 -36.87
N VAL A 553 -20.37 -1.07 -37.39
CA VAL A 553 -21.57 -0.35 -36.95
C VAL A 553 -22.73 -1.35 -36.77
N LYS A 554 -23.35 -1.33 -35.58
CA LYS A 554 -24.54 -2.11 -35.28
C LYS A 554 -25.71 -1.18 -35.01
N VAL A 555 -26.79 -1.33 -35.76
CA VAL A 555 -28.00 -0.49 -35.66
C VAL A 555 -29.27 -1.34 -35.87
N TYR A 556 -29.25 -2.57 -35.37
CA TYR A 556 -30.43 -3.44 -35.41
C TYR A 556 -31.54 -2.87 -34.51
N GLY A 557 -32.79 -3.00 -34.94
CA GLY A 557 -33.94 -2.46 -34.18
C GLY A 557 -34.02 -0.93 -34.16
N THR A 558 -33.41 -0.24 -35.15
CA THR A 558 -33.51 1.21 -35.39
C THR A 558 -34.40 1.51 -36.60
N LYS A 559 -34.60 2.79 -36.95
CA LYS A 559 -35.27 3.23 -38.19
C LYS A 559 -34.32 3.43 -39.39
N VAL A 560 -33.09 3.01 -39.29
CA VAL A 560 -32.06 3.17 -40.33
C VAL A 560 -32.45 2.33 -41.55
N LYS A 561 -32.53 2.96 -42.73
CA LYS A 561 -32.87 2.34 -44.00
C LYS A 561 -31.74 2.33 -45.01
N ASP A 562 -30.86 3.31 -44.94
CA ASP A 562 -29.77 3.49 -45.88
C ASP A 562 -28.43 3.34 -45.17
N VAL A 563 -27.69 2.32 -45.55
CA VAL A 563 -26.36 1.98 -45.06
C VAL A 563 -25.31 1.98 -46.18
N SER A 564 -25.70 2.32 -47.39
CA SER A 564 -24.89 2.19 -48.62
C SER A 564 -23.54 2.91 -48.50
N ALA A 565 -23.53 4.13 -47.98
CA ALA A 565 -22.32 4.93 -47.88
C ALA A 565 -21.25 4.32 -46.93
N LEU A 566 -21.64 3.59 -45.89
CA LEU A 566 -20.69 2.89 -45.00
C LEU A 566 -20.22 1.57 -45.63
N LEU A 567 -21.10 0.88 -46.37
CA LEU A 567 -20.72 -0.32 -47.11
C LEU A 567 -19.70 -0.02 -48.23
N GLU A 568 -19.81 1.15 -48.87
CA GLU A 568 -18.82 1.64 -49.85
C GLU A 568 -17.45 1.96 -49.23
N MET A 569 -17.39 2.15 -47.88
CA MET A 569 -16.19 2.35 -47.09
C MET A 569 -15.61 1.03 -46.52
N ASP A 570 -16.13 -0.14 -46.96
CA ASP A 570 -15.77 -1.47 -46.41
C ASP A 570 -16.10 -1.64 -44.92
N VAL A 571 -17.04 -0.88 -44.37
CA VAL A 571 -17.49 -0.97 -42.96
C VAL A 571 -18.47 -2.15 -42.81
N ILE A 572 -18.29 -2.93 -41.75
CA ILE A 572 -19.23 -3.99 -41.38
C ILE A 572 -20.47 -3.33 -40.75
N VAL A 573 -21.64 -3.42 -41.43
CA VAL A 573 -22.89 -2.84 -40.91
C VAL A 573 -23.91 -3.93 -40.63
N GLU A 574 -24.30 -4.06 -39.35
CA GLU A 574 -25.40 -4.92 -38.92
C GLU A 574 -26.67 -4.07 -38.72
N PHE A 575 -27.71 -4.31 -39.50
CA PHE A 575 -28.96 -3.57 -39.45
C PHE A 575 -30.16 -4.47 -39.80
N ASP A 576 -31.39 -3.97 -39.61
CA ASP A 576 -32.59 -4.72 -39.95
C ASP A 576 -32.85 -4.65 -41.48
N PRO A 577 -32.60 -5.73 -42.22
CA PRO A 577 -32.75 -5.73 -43.67
C PRO A 577 -34.19 -5.60 -44.11
N THR A 578 -35.19 -5.81 -43.25
CA THR A 578 -36.61 -5.67 -43.60
C THR A 578 -37.02 -4.22 -43.78
N LEU A 579 -36.22 -3.26 -43.31
CA LEU A 579 -36.45 -1.82 -43.46
C LEU A 579 -35.76 -1.23 -44.70
N ALA A 580 -34.82 -1.97 -45.30
CA ALA A 580 -34.15 -1.56 -46.54
C ALA A 580 -35.05 -1.86 -47.74
N MET A 581 -35.88 -0.90 -48.16
CA MET A 581 -36.64 -0.93 -49.41
C MET A 581 -36.38 0.31 -50.23
#